data_ca6ff83c6a9e20b8b270c2eb2501438e
#
_entry.id   ca6ff83c6a9e20b8b270c2eb2501438e
#
_cell.length_a   1.000
_cell.length_b   1.000
_cell.length_c   1.000
_cell.angle_alpha   90.00
_cell.angle_beta   90.00
_cell.angle_gamma   90.00
#
_symmetry.space_group_name_H-M   'P 1'
#
loop_
_entity.id
_entity.type
_entity.pdbx_description
1 polymer ?
#
loop_
_entity_poly.entity_id
_entity_poly.type
_entity_poly.pdbx_seq_one_letter_code
_entity_poly.pdbx_strand_id
1 'polypeptide(L)' 'MNIYEKIFARLEELHMSQIELSRRTGIATSTISDWRKKKINPQG' A
#
# COMPACT_ATOMS: atom_id res chain seq x y z
N MET A 1 -10.60 -11.52 2.20
CA MET A 1 -9.88 -10.49 1.45
C MET A 1 -9.07 -9.62 2.39
N ASN A 2 -7.82 -9.36 2.03
CA ASN A 2 -6.91 -8.59 2.86
C ASN A 2 -7.07 -7.11 2.56
N ILE A 3 -7.14 -6.28 3.60
CA ILE A 3 -7.31 -4.84 3.42
C ILE A 3 -6.15 -4.23 2.64
N TYR A 4 -4.94 -4.79 2.79
CA TYR A 4 -3.78 -4.29 2.08
C TYR A 4 -3.87 -4.57 0.59
N GLU A 5 -4.48 -5.69 0.21
CA GLU A 5 -4.70 -5.98 -1.20
C GLU A 5 -5.66 -4.97 -1.80
N LYS A 6 -6.67 -4.58 -1.03
CA LYS A 6 -7.64 -3.61 -1.48
C LYS A 6 -6.98 -2.24 -1.70
N ILE A 7 -6.12 -1.85 -0.77
CA ILE A 7 -5.41 -0.58 -0.87
C ILE A 7 -4.54 -0.53 -2.12
N PHE A 8 -3.76 -1.58 -2.35
CA PHE A 8 -2.85 -1.60 -3.49
C PHE A 8 -3.57 -1.78 -4.81
N ALA A 9 -4.69 -2.48 -4.80
CA ALA A 9 -5.52 -2.58 -6.00
C ALA A 9 -6.04 -1.20 -6.39
N ARG A 10 -6.41 -0.41 -5.39
CA ARG A 10 -6.88 0.95 -5.64
C ARG A 10 -5.78 1.84 -6.18
N LEU A 11 -4.57 1.68 -5.65
CA LEU A 11 -3.42 2.44 -6.14
C LEU A 11 -3.16 2.14 -7.61
N GLU A 12 -3.26 0.89 -8.00
CA GLU A 12 -3.05 0.49 -9.38
C GLU A 12 -4.12 1.09 -10.28
N GLU A 13 -5.36 1.09 -9.80
CA GLU A 13 -6.47 1.66 -10.53
C GLU A 13 -6.26 3.14 -10.81
N LEU A 14 -5.70 3.85 -9.83
CA LEU A 14 -5.46 5.28 -9.92
C LEU A 14 -4.10 5.61 -10.53
N HIS A 15 -3.34 4.60 -10.91
CA HIS A 15 -1.98 4.76 -11.43
C HIS A 15 -1.09 5.54 -10.45
N MET A 16 -1.26 5.27 -9.17
CA MET A 16 -0.47 5.93 -8.14
C MET A 16 0.66 5.04 -7.65
N SER A 17 1.78 5.66 -7.30
CA SER A 17 2.89 4.94 -6.70
C SER A 17 2.82 5.04 -5.19
N GLN A 18 3.67 4.29 -4.50
CA GLN A 18 3.76 4.36 -3.05
C GLN A 18 4.16 5.75 -2.59
N ILE A 19 5.01 6.41 -3.36
CA ILE A 19 5.45 7.77 -3.03
C ILE A 19 4.27 8.73 -3.09
N GLU A 20 3.42 8.56 -4.10
CA GLU A 20 2.22 9.37 -4.23
C GLU A 20 1.30 9.19 -3.03
N LEU A 21 1.07 7.94 -2.66
CA LEU A 21 0.24 7.64 -1.51
C LEU A 21 0.82 8.26 -0.25
N SER A 22 2.12 8.17 -0.09
CA SER A 22 2.80 8.75 1.07
C SER A 22 2.56 10.25 1.16
N ARG A 23 2.66 10.94 0.04
CA ARG A 23 2.47 12.38 0.00
C ARG A 23 1.05 12.79 0.34
N ARG A 24 0.09 12.03 -0.17
CA ARG A 24 -1.31 12.39 0.02
C ARG A 24 -1.84 12.08 1.40
N THR A 25 -1.33 11.03 2.01
CA THR A 25 -1.83 10.59 3.31
C THR A 25 -0.94 10.99 4.47
N GLY A 26 0.30 11.35 4.19
CA GLY A 26 1.26 11.66 5.26
C GLY A 26 1.85 10.42 5.89
N ILE A 27 1.58 9.26 5.34
CA ILE A 27 2.14 8.01 5.85
C ILE A 27 3.52 7.79 5.23
N ALA A 28 4.49 7.39 6.05
CA ALA A 28 5.84 7.17 5.56
C ALA A 28 5.88 6.04 4.52
N THR A 29 6.76 6.19 3.53
CA THR A 29 6.90 5.17 2.49
C THR A 29 7.33 3.83 3.05
N SER A 30 8.12 3.85 4.13
CA SER A 30 8.54 2.61 4.78
C SER A 30 7.34 1.85 5.34
N THR A 31 6.36 2.57 5.87
CA THR A 31 5.15 1.95 6.38
C THR A 31 4.33 1.33 5.25
N ILE A 32 4.23 2.05 4.14
CA ILE A 32 3.51 1.56 2.97
C ILE A 32 4.19 0.33 2.40
N SER A 33 5.51 0.33 2.37
CA SER A 33 6.29 -0.81 1.91
C SER A 33 6.03 -2.03 2.80
N ASP A 34 5.90 -1.79 4.10
CA ASP A 34 5.60 -2.85 5.05
C ASP A 34 4.21 -3.44 4.78
N TRP A 35 3.25 -2.60 4.47
CA TRP A 35 1.92 -3.06 4.10
C TRP A 35 1.97 -3.93 2.85
N ARG A 36 2.84 -3.59 1.92
CA ARG A 36 2.99 -4.37 0.71
C ARG A 36 3.49 -5.76 1.02
N LYS A 37 4.39 -5.87 1.98
CA LYS A 37 4.86 -7.18 2.43
C LYS A 37 3.73 -7.97 3.06
N LYS A 38 2.88 -7.30 3.82
CA LYS A 38 1.74 -7.96 4.44
C LYS A 38 0.71 -8.42 3.41
N LYS A 39 0.60 -7.70 2.31
CA LYS A 39 -0.27 -8.10 1.22
C LYS A 39 0.18 -9.43 0.63
N ILE A 40 1.49 -9.58 0.41
CA ILE A 40 2.05 -10.77 -0.18
C ILE A 40 2.13 -11.90 0.83
N ASN A 41 2.43 -11.54 2.08
CA ASN A 41 2.65 -12.50 3.14
C ASN A 41 1.83 -12.13 4.35
N PRO A 42 0.53 -12.33 4.30
CA PRO A 42 -0.37 -11.85 5.34
C PRO A 42 -0.18 -12.46 6.70
N GLN A 43 0.61 -13.51 6.76
CA GLN A 43 0.87 -14.16 7.99
C GLN A 43 1.73 -13.38 8.92
N GLY A 44 2.40 -12.46 8.38
CA GLY A 44 3.38 -11.67 9.09
C GLY A 44 3.02 -11.34 10.47
#